data_092064c263bc996248ca7ade606861a9
#
_entry.id   092064c263bc996248ca7ade606861a9
#
_cell.length_a   1.000
_cell.length_b   1.000
_cell.length_c   1.000
_cell.angle_alpha   90.00
_cell.angle_beta   90.00
_cell.angle_gamma   90.00
#
_symmetry.space_group_name_H-M   'P 1'
#
loop_
_entity.id
_entity.type
_entity.pdbx_description
1 polymer ?
#
loop_
_entity_poly.entity_id
_entity_poly.type
_entity_poly.pdbx_seq_one_letter_code
_entity_poly.pdbx_strand_id
1 'polypeptide(L)'
;MSILIINIKELINTEKQSRLKVCGKDMANLSTIKNAYLLIENEKIADFGSMEEIDINQFEGNSDVEIIDAKNRMVFPSYCDSHTHLVYSGSREIEYGDKIRGLSYEEIAKRGGGILNSAKLLHNTSEDSLYEQALGRIDEIIKLGTGAVEIKSGYGLNTEDELKMLRVIKRLKENTEITIKSTFLGAHSIPAEYRG
;
A
#
# COMPACT_ATOMS: atom_id res chain seq x y z
N MET A 1 -15.74 -17.07 10.08
CA MET A 1 -15.42 -16.17 11.19
C MET A 1 -15.94 -14.79 10.81
N SER A 2 -16.75 -14.19 11.65
CA SER A 2 -17.30 -12.85 11.43
C SER A 2 -16.66 -11.87 12.41
N ILE A 3 -16.58 -10.59 12.06
CA ILE A 3 -16.06 -9.51 12.91
C ILE A 3 -17.14 -8.45 13.01
N LEU A 4 -17.54 -8.11 14.23
CA LEU A 4 -18.44 -6.99 14.50
C LEU A 4 -17.67 -5.88 15.23
N ILE A 5 -17.50 -4.75 14.57
CA ILE A 5 -16.88 -3.56 15.17
C ILE A 5 -17.98 -2.64 15.68
N ILE A 6 -17.96 -2.34 16.97
CA ILE A 6 -18.98 -1.51 17.66
C ILE A 6 -18.36 -0.22 18.22
N ASN A 7 -19.24 0.70 18.64
CA ASN A 7 -18.86 1.97 19.27
C ASN A 7 -17.89 2.79 18.39
N ILE A 8 -18.09 2.73 17.06
CA ILE A 8 -17.33 3.53 16.12
C ILE A 8 -17.80 4.99 16.22
N LYS A 9 -16.87 5.91 16.57
CA LYS A 9 -17.21 7.35 16.64
C LYS A 9 -17.78 7.87 15.34
N GLU A 10 -17.12 7.53 14.24
CA GLU A 10 -17.54 7.89 12.90
C GLU A 10 -16.98 6.88 11.92
N LEU A 11 -17.85 6.22 11.18
CA LEU A 11 -17.51 5.30 10.09
C LEU A 11 -17.49 6.11 8.79
N ILE A 12 -16.34 6.10 8.11
CA ILE A 12 -16.05 6.97 6.98
C ILE A 12 -16.26 6.23 5.66
N ASN A 13 -16.74 6.95 4.65
CA ASN A 13 -16.98 6.47 3.28
C ASN A 13 -18.07 5.38 3.20
N THR A 14 -19.19 5.61 3.85
CA THR A 14 -20.33 4.70 3.94
C THR A 14 -21.24 4.80 2.72
N GLU A 15 -20.75 4.35 1.57
CA GLU A 15 -21.50 4.39 0.33
C GLU A 15 -22.51 3.22 0.24
N LYS A 16 -23.82 3.53 0.17
CA LYS A 16 -24.87 2.51 -0.03
C LYS A 16 -24.93 1.95 -1.46
N GLN A 17 -24.40 2.70 -2.42
CA GLN A 17 -24.33 2.30 -3.82
C GLN A 17 -22.91 2.46 -4.33
N SER A 18 -22.34 1.38 -4.88
CA SER A 18 -21.00 1.41 -5.46
C SER A 18 -20.92 2.39 -6.62
N ARG A 19 -19.95 3.30 -6.59
CA ARG A 19 -19.63 4.21 -7.69
C ARG A 19 -18.28 3.82 -8.28
N LEU A 20 -18.20 3.73 -9.62
CA LEU A 20 -16.97 3.36 -10.31
C LEU A 20 -15.88 4.41 -10.08
N LYS A 21 -16.25 5.68 -10.01
CA LYS A 21 -15.32 6.80 -9.78
C LYS A 21 -16.05 8.00 -9.17
N VAL A 22 -15.30 8.80 -8.43
CA VAL A 22 -15.71 10.09 -7.91
C VAL A 22 -14.71 11.13 -8.43
N CYS A 23 -15.17 12.26 -8.94
CA CYS A 23 -14.34 13.26 -9.61
C CYS A 23 -14.66 14.67 -9.16
N GLY A 24 -13.66 15.56 -9.27
CA GLY A 24 -13.83 16.99 -9.06
C GLY A 24 -14.30 17.33 -7.64
N LYS A 25 -15.30 18.20 -7.53
CA LYS A 25 -15.81 18.69 -6.23
C LYS A 25 -16.42 17.59 -5.36
N ASP A 26 -16.93 16.52 -5.96
CA ASP A 26 -17.54 15.41 -5.23
C ASP A 26 -16.52 14.63 -4.41
N MET A 27 -15.22 14.71 -4.76
CA MET A 27 -14.14 14.08 -3.97
C MET A 27 -13.99 14.66 -2.56
N ALA A 28 -14.51 15.85 -2.32
CA ALA A 28 -14.51 16.48 -0.99
C ALA A 28 -15.68 16.02 -0.10
N ASN A 29 -16.65 15.28 -0.67
CA ASN A 29 -17.86 14.86 0.01
C ASN A 29 -17.77 13.36 0.33
N LEU A 30 -17.56 13.03 1.60
CA LEU A 30 -17.56 11.66 2.09
C LEU A 30 -18.84 11.42 2.90
N SER A 31 -19.54 10.34 2.58
CA SER A 31 -20.64 9.86 3.40
C SER A 31 -20.09 9.27 4.69
N THR A 32 -20.66 9.63 5.84
CA THR A 32 -20.25 9.12 7.14
C THR A 32 -21.45 8.77 8.02
N ILE A 33 -21.25 7.85 8.96
CA ILE A 33 -22.22 7.48 10.00
C ILE A 33 -21.55 7.66 11.35
N LYS A 34 -22.18 8.45 12.23
CA LYS A 34 -21.72 8.64 13.61
C LYS A 34 -22.30 7.57 14.52
N ASN A 35 -21.59 7.26 15.61
CA ASN A 35 -22.01 6.23 16.56
C ASN A 35 -22.38 4.94 15.84
N ALA A 36 -21.44 4.39 15.07
CA ALA A 36 -21.69 3.37 14.07
C ALA A 36 -21.22 1.98 14.51
N TYR A 37 -21.72 0.96 13.80
CA TYR A 37 -21.19 -0.38 13.76
C TYR A 37 -20.75 -0.77 12.34
N LEU A 38 -19.92 -1.80 12.25
CA LEU A 38 -19.53 -2.44 11.00
C LEU A 38 -19.46 -3.96 11.21
N LEU A 39 -20.24 -4.71 10.43
CA LEU A 39 -20.23 -6.17 10.40
C LEU A 39 -19.49 -6.68 9.17
N ILE A 40 -18.51 -7.55 9.40
CA ILE A 40 -17.71 -8.20 8.35
C ILE A 40 -17.97 -9.69 8.42
N GLU A 41 -18.37 -10.30 7.30
CA GLU A 41 -18.59 -11.74 7.17
C GLU A 41 -17.92 -12.23 5.88
N ASN A 42 -17.23 -13.36 5.97
CA ASN A 42 -16.54 -13.95 4.81
C ASN A 42 -15.68 -12.94 4.04
N GLU A 43 -14.90 -12.14 4.78
CA GLU A 43 -13.99 -11.11 4.24
C GLU A 43 -14.69 -9.97 3.47
N LYS A 44 -15.99 -9.79 3.69
CA LYS A 44 -16.77 -8.74 3.05
C LYS A 44 -17.56 -7.95 4.09
N ILE A 45 -17.80 -6.68 3.78
CA ILE A 45 -18.73 -5.87 4.54
C ILE A 45 -20.12 -6.46 4.33
N ALA A 46 -20.69 -7.04 5.39
CA ALA A 46 -22.04 -7.63 5.38
C ALA A 46 -23.08 -6.59 5.71
N ASP A 47 -22.81 -5.75 6.71
CA ASP A 47 -23.72 -4.70 7.14
C ASP A 47 -23.00 -3.56 7.86
N PHE A 48 -23.59 -2.38 7.90
CA PHE A 48 -23.12 -1.22 8.65
C PHE A 48 -24.25 -0.22 8.88
N GLY A 49 -24.23 0.46 10.00
CA GLY A 49 -25.26 1.44 10.35
C GLY A 49 -24.97 2.16 11.66
N SER A 50 -25.99 2.83 12.18
CA SER A 50 -25.94 3.41 13.52
C SER A 50 -26.03 2.32 14.60
N MET A 51 -25.38 2.52 15.74
CA MET A 51 -25.53 1.63 16.90
C MET A 51 -26.98 1.52 17.41
N GLU A 52 -27.86 2.44 17.01
CA GLU A 52 -29.28 2.38 17.32
C GLU A 52 -30.05 1.36 16.47
N GLU A 53 -29.47 0.91 15.37
CA GLU A 53 -30.08 0.00 14.39
C GLU A 53 -29.69 -1.46 14.62
N ILE A 54 -28.76 -1.75 15.54
CA ILE A 54 -28.28 -3.10 15.80
C ILE A 54 -28.57 -3.55 17.23
N ASP A 55 -29.02 -4.79 17.38
CA ASP A 55 -29.10 -5.48 18.68
C ASP A 55 -27.83 -6.33 18.88
N ILE A 56 -26.90 -5.84 19.73
CA ILE A 56 -25.62 -6.51 20.00
C ILE A 56 -25.83 -7.86 20.69
N ASN A 57 -26.91 -8.01 21.46
CA ASN A 57 -27.15 -9.25 22.24
C ASN A 57 -27.28 -10.49 21.35
N GLN A 58 -27.69 -10.33 20.07
CA GLN A 58 -27.75 -11.44 19.11
C GLN A 58 -26.37 -12.03 18.79
N PHE A 59 -25.30 -11.30 19.06
CA PHE A 59 -23.92 -11.71 18.78
C PHE A 59 -23.17 -12.18 20.04
N GLU A 60 -23.72 -11.87 21.23
CA GLU A 60 -23.10 -12.27 22.49
C GLU A 60 -23.14 -13.80 22.67
N GLY A 61 -22.00 -14.36 23.04
CA GLY A 61 -21.85 -15.80 23.23
C GLY A 61 -21.72 -16.63 21.94
N ASN A 62 -21.75 -15.98 20.78
CA ASN A 62 -21.46 -16.64 19.50
C ASN A 62 -19.95 -16.72 19.25
N SER A 63 -19.39 -17.92 19.38
CA SER A 63 -17.93 -18.18 19.19
C SER A 63 -17.43 -17.90 17.76
N ASP A 64 -18.34 -17.79 16.78
CA ASP A 64 -18.00 -17.52 15.39
C ASP A 64 -17.89 -16.02 15.07
N VAL A 65 -18.22 -15.15 16.04
CA VAL A 65 -18.19 -13.70 15.89
C VAL A 65 -17.20 -13.09 16.87
N GLU A 66 -16.18 -12.41 16.36
CA GLU A 66 -15.29 -11.55 17.13
C GLU A 66 -15.90 -10.17 17.27
N ILE A 67 -16.13 -9.70 18.51
CA ILE A 67 -16.63 -8.35 18.78
C ILE A 67 -15.46 -7.44 19.15
N ILE A 68 -15.24 -6.39 18.36
CA ILE A 68 -14.20 -5.39 18.56
C ILE A 68 -14.85 -4.06 18.96
N ASP A 69 -14.58 -3.60 20.18
CA ASP A 69 -14.98 -2.26 20.59
C ASP A 69 -13.99 -1.21 20.08
N ALA A 70 -14.42 -0.37 19.15
CA ALA A 70 -13.62 0.72 18.61
C ALA A 70 -13.30 1.83 19.63
N LYS A 71 -13.92 1.79 20.82
CA LYS A 71 -13.66 2.75 21.93
C LYS A 71 -13.76 4.20 21.46
N ASN A 72 -14.81 4.49 20.70
CA ASN A 72 -15.07 5.82 20.16
C ASN A 72 -13.95 6.34 19.20
N ARG A 73 -13.27 5.44 18.48
CA ARG A 73 -12.32 5.76 17.39
C ARG A 73 -13.05 5.82 16.06
N MET A 74 -12.46 6.52 15.10
CA MET A 74 -12.93 6.54 13.72
C MET A 74 -12.47 5.28 12.99
N VAL A 75 -13.29 4.81 12.04
CA VAL A 75 -12.94 3.70 11.14
C VAL A 75 -12.98 4.18 9.69
N PHE A 76 -11.91 3.92 8.97
CA PHE A 76 -11.70 4.29 7.58
C PHE A 76 -11.55 3.05 6.70
N PRO A 77 -11.87 3.12 5.39
CA PRO A 77 -11.32 2.16 4.43
C PRO A 77 -9.78 2.19 4.47
N SER A 78 -9.14 1.05 4.21
CA SER A 78 -7.69 1.02 4.06
C SER A 78 -7.23 1.90 2.89
N TYR A 79 -6.02 2.42 2.97
CA TYR A 79 -5.44 3.21 1.90
C TYR A 79 -5.10 2.34 0.69
N CYS A 80 -5.25 2.92 -0.50
CA CYS A 80 -4.77 2.35 -1.76
C CYS A 80 -3.64 3.25 -2.28
N ASP A 81 -2.40 2.76 -2.22
CA ASP A 81 -1.25 3.47 -2.77
C ASP A 81 -1.03 3.05 -4.23
N SER A 82 -1.37 3.93 -5.14
CA SER A 82 -1.38 3.68 -6.58
C SER A 82 -0.04 3.93 -7.28
N HIS A 83 1.05 4.24 -6.55
CA HIS A 83 2.34 4.51 -7.17
C HIS A 83 3.51 4.25 -6.23
N THR A 84 4.01 3.03 -6.21
CA THR A 84 5.19 2.69 -5.41
C THR A 84 6.26 1.96 -6.22
N HIS A 85 7.48 1.96 -5.67
CA HIS A 85 8.61 1.12 -6.09
C HIS A 85 9.15 0.39 -4.86
N LEU A 86 8.36 -0.53 -4.28
CA LEU A 86 8.74 -1.23 -3.04
C LEU A 86 9.88 -2.23 -3.21
N VAL A 87 10.09 -2.73 -4.45
CA VAL A 87 11.20 -3.64 -4.77
C VAL A 87 12.40 -2.82 -5.23
N TYR A 88 13.30 -2.55 -4.29
CA TYR A 88 14.57 -1.89 -4.56
C TYR A 88 15.63 -2.34 -3.55
N SER A 89 16.91 -2.17 -3.91
CA SER A 89 18.03 -2.43 -3.04
C SER A 89 18.70 -1.14 -2.58
N GLY A 90 18.94 -1.04 -1.27
CA GLY A 90 19.52 0.14 -0.65
C GLY A 90 18.56 1.32 -0.59
N SER A 91 18.88 2.28 0.22
CA SER A 91 18.10 3.48 0.42
C SER A 91 18.81 4.69 -0.20
N ARG A 92 18.07 5.80 -0.32
CA ARG A 92 18.59 7.04 -0.92
C ARG A 92 18.68 8.18 0.09
N GLU A 93 18.77 7.88 1.37
CA GLU A 93 18.86 8.88 2.45
C GLU A 93 20.07 9.80 2.33
N ILE A 94 21.21 9.30 1.82
CA ILE A 94 22.41 10.12 1.57
C ILE A 94 22.10 11.17 0.52
N GLU A 95 21.41 10.81 -0.57
CA GLU A 95 21.00 11.74 -1.62
C GLU A 95 20.00 12.78 -1.09
N TYR A 96 19.10 12.36 -0.17
CA TYR A 96 18.19 13.28 0.49
C TYR A 96 18.94 14.30 1.36
N GLY A 97 19.95 13.85 2.11
CA GLY A 97 20.85 14.72 2.85
C GLY A 97 21.59 15.73 1.94
N ASP A 98 22.04 15.28 0.77
CA ASP A 98 22.68 16.14 -0.22
C ASP A 98 21.71 17.19 -0.80
N LYS A 99 20.46 16.82 -1.06
CA LYS A 99 19.41 17.77 -1.47
C LYS A 99 19.15 18.84 -0.41
N ILE A 100 19.08 18.47 0.86
CA ILE A 100 18.92 19.44 1.97
C ILE A 100 20.11 20.43 2.01
N ARG A 101 21.30 19.96 1.66
CA ARG A 101 22.52 20.81 1.56
C ARG A 101 22.56 21.68 0.30
N GLY A 102 21.55 21.58 -0.55
CA GLY A 102 21.37 22.41 -1.75
C GLY A 102 22.06 21.88 -3.01
N LEU A 103 22.51 20.61 -3.02
CA LEU A 103 23.06 20.01 -4.23
C LEU A 103 21.97 19.80 -5.28
N SER A 104 22.31 20.10 -6.53
CA SER A 104 21.47 19.80 -7.67
C SER A 104 21.41 18.31 -7.97
N TYR A 105 20.37 17.89 -8.71
CA TYR A 105 20.26 16.49 -9.15
C TYR A 105 21.48 16.01 -9.95
N GLU A 106 22.06 16.90 -10.78
CA GLU A 106 23.26 16.60 -11.59
C GLU A 106 24.49 16.36 -10.71
N GLU A 107 24.67 17.17 -9.66
CA GLU A 107 25.78 17.00 -8.70
C GLU A 107 25.65 15.71 -7.92
N ILE A 108 24.44 15.36 -7.48
CA ILE A 108 24.16 14.08 -6.80
C ILE A 108 24.44 12.91 -7.74
N ALA A 109 24.01 12.99 -9.00
CA ALA A 109 24.27 11.95 -10.00
C ALA A 109 25.77 11.78 -10.28
N LYS A 110 26.54 12.87 -10.36
CA LYS A 110 28.01 12.83 -10.51
C LYS A 110 28.72 12.18 -9.33
N ARG A 111 28.13 12.23 -8.13
CA ARG A 111 28.63 11.54 -6.93
C ARG A 111 28.24 10.06 -6.87
N GLY A 112 27.63 9.53 -7.91
CA GLY A 112 27.21 8.13 -7.99
C GLY A 112 25.82 7.88 -7.43
N GLY A 113 25.01 8.92 -7.22
CA GLY A 113 23.60 8.81 -6.83
C GLY A 113 22.64 8.69 -8.02
N GLY A 114 21.34 8.74 -7.73
CA GLY A 114 20.30 8.68 -8.75
C GLY A 114 19.93 7.26 -9.16
N ILE A 115 19.10 7.18 -10.21
CA ILE A 115 18.52 5.91 -10.67
C ILE A 115 19.58 4.88 -11.12
N LEU A 116 20.70 5.34 -11.67
CA LEU A 116 21.79 4.45 -12.10
C LEU A 116 22.46 3.73 -10.92
N ASN A 117 22.58 4.41 -9.79
CA ASN A 117 23.06 3.77 -8.56
C ASN A 117 22.05 2.75 -8.03
N SER A 118 20.76 3.11 -8.02
CA SER A 118 19.71 2.16 -7.63
C SER A 118 19.71 0.91 -8.50
N ALA A 119 19.86 1.08 -9.82
CA ALA A 119 19.97 -0.04 -10.77
C ALA A 119 21.20 -0.92 -10.50
N LYS A 120 22.35 -0.30 -10.26
CA LYS A 120 23.59 -1.04 -9.93
C LYS A 120 23.46 -1.85 -8.63
N LEU A 121 22.87 -1.26 -7.60
CA LEU A 121 22.60 -1.96 -6.35
C LEU A 121 21.63 -3.13 -6.55
N LEU A 122 20.54 -2.92 -7.29
CA LEU A 122 19.55 -3.94 -7.61
C LEU A 122 20.18 -5.08 -8.43
N HIS A 123 21.02 -4.76 -9.41
CA HIS A 123 21.73 -5.74 -10.23
C HIS A 123 22.56 -6.71 -9.35
N ASN A 124 23.28 -6.18 -8.38
CA ASN A 124 24.16 -6.95 -7.49
C ASN A 124 23.43 -7.61 -6.31
N THR A 125 22.11 -7.41 -6.16
CA THR A 125 21.32 -7.98 -5.06
C THR A 125 20.56 -9.21 -5.55
N SER A 126 20.61 -10.29 -4.77
CA SER A 126 19.88 -11.50 -5.09
C SER A 126 18.38 -11.29 -5.01
N GLU A 127 17.62 -12.14 -5.72
CA GLU A 127 16.16 -12.12 -5.72
C GLU A 127 15.58 -12.34 -4.32
N ASP A 128 16.18 -13.26 -3.54
CA ASP A 128 15.78 -13.51 -2.15
C ASP A 128 16.02 -12.30 -1.24
N SER A 129 17.17 -11.65 -1.37
CA SER A 129 17.45 -10.45 -0.58
C SER A 129 16.51 -9.29 -0.94
N LEU A 130 16.18 -9.12 -2.22
CA LEU A 130 15.18 -8.13 -2.65
C LEU A 130 13.79 -8.44 -2.07
N TYR A 131 13.41 -9.72 -2.05
CA TYR A 131 12.14 -10.17 -1.48
C TYR A 131 12.06 -9.86 0.02
N GLU A 132 13.06 -10.24 0.80
CA GLU A 132 13.08 -9.99 2.26
C GLU A 132 13.03 -8.48 2.60
N GLN A 133 13.80 -7.66 1.87
CA GLN A 133 13.77 -6.21 2.05
C GLN A 133 12.39 -5.61 1.71
N ALA A 134 11.77 -6.09 0.63
CA ALA A 134 10.44 -5.62 0.22
C ALA A 134 9.34 -6.10 1.16
N LEU A 135 9.46 -7.31 1.72
CA LEU A 135 8.52 -7.86 2.71
C LEU A 135 8.49 -6.98 3.97
N GLY A 136 9.66 -6.57 4.48
CA GLY A 136 9.73 -5.65 5.61
C GLY A 136 9.03 -4.30 5.34
N ARG A 137 9.16 -3.75 4.12
CA ARG A 137 8.46 -2.52 3.71
C ARG A 137 6.94 -2.72 3.60
N ILE A 138 6.50 -3.89 3.13
CA ILE A 138 5.07 -4.25 3.09
C ILE A 138 4.51 -4.28 4.50
N ASP A 139 5.20 -4.90 5.45
CA ASP A 139 4.76 -4.93 6.85
C ASP A 139 4.64 -3.52 7.45
N GLU A 140 5.53 -2.62 7.09
CA GLU A 140 5.45 -1.21 7.52
C GLU A 140 4.22 -0.50 6.96
N ILE A 141 3.95 -0.61 5.66
CA ILE A 141 2.81 0.08 5.05
C ILE A 141 1.46 -0.51 5.49
N ILE A 142 1.39 -1.82 5.77
CA ILE A 142 0.21 -2.45 6.37
C ILE A 142 -0.08 -1.85 7.75
N LYS A 143 0.93 -1.72 8.61
CA LYS A 143 0.80 -1.09 9.94
C LYS A 143 0.35 0.37 9.87
N LEU A 144 0.64 1.05 8.76
CA LEU A 144 0.20 2.42 8.50
C LEU A 144 -1.19 2.50 7.84
N GLY A 145 -1.85 1.35 7.61
CA GLY A 145 -3.23 1.28 7.11
C GLY A 145 -3.36 1.11 5.60
N THR A 146 -2.28 0.77 4.88
CA THR A 146 -2.35 0.47 3.44
C THR A 146 -2.87 -0.95 3.23
N GLY A 147 -3.99 -1.10 2.52
CA GLY A 147 -4.62 -2.39 2.19
C GLY A 147 -4.44 -2.79 0.72
N ALA A 148 -4.05 -1.85 -0.13
CA ALA A 148 -3.77 -2.12 -1.54
C ALA A 148 -2.61 -1.26 -2.03
N VAL A 149 -1.75 -1.83 -2.89
CA VAL A 149 -0.57 -1.14 -3.40
C VAL A 149 -0.30 -1.51 -4.85
N GLU A 150 0.04 -0.51 -5.67
CA GLU A 150 0.65 -0.74 -6.97
C GLU A 150 2.17 -0.71 -6.83
N ILE A 151 2.83 -1.81 -7.23
CA ILE A 151 4.29 -1.90 -7.22
C ILE A 151 4.79 -1.91 -8.67
N LYS A 152 5.55 -0.88 -9.00
CA LYS A 152 6.17 -0.72 -10.32
C LYS A 152 7.57 -1.32 -10.33
N SER A 153 7.96 -1.93 -11.44
CA SER A 153 9.36 -2.16 -11.78
C SER A 153 10.03 -0.84 -12.23
N GLY A 154 11.17 -0.88 -12.87
CA GLY A 154 11.78 0.32 -13.47
C GLY A 154 13.14 0.68 -12.89
N TYR A 155 13.66 -0.08 -11.93
CA TYR A 155 15.02 0.08 -11.42
C TYR A 155 16.00 -0.97 -11.95
N GLY A 156 15.53 -1.91 -12.78
CA GLY A 156 16.39 -2.88 -13.42
C GLY A 156 17.22 -2.26 -14.54
N LEU A 157 16.61 -1.43 -15.36
CA LEU A 157 17.16 -0.77 -16.55
C LEU A 157 17.74 -1.73 -17.61
N ASN A 158 17.53 -3.02 -17.44
CA ASN A 158 17.79 -4.08 -18.42
C ASN A 158 16.74 -5.16 -18.26
N THR A 159 16.60 -6.05 -19.27
CA THR A 159 15.54 -7.06 -19.29
C THR A 159 15.62 -8.03 -18.10
N GLU A 160 16.81 -8.49 -17.76
CA GLU A 160 16.99 -9.50 -16.70
C GLU A 160 16.61 -8.96 -15.32
N ASP A 161 17.09 -7.78 -14.98
CA ASP A 161 16.82 -7.14 -13.69
C ASP A 161 15.37 -6.66 -13.57
N GLU A 162 14.76 -6.19 -14.65
CA GLU A 162 13.33 -5.89 -14.69
C GLU A 162 12.48 -7.14 -14.44
N LEU A 163 12.83 -8.27 -15.07
CA LEU A 163 12.17 -9.55 -14.82
C LEU A 163 12.41 -10.06 -13.40
N LYS A 164 13.61 -9.84 -12.84
CA LYS A 164 13.91 -10.13 -11.42
C LYS A 164 12.99 -9.36 -10.50
N MET A 165 12.80 -8.04 -10.73
CA MET A 165 11.84 -7.23 -9.95
C MET A 165 10.42 -7.78 -10.05
N LEU A 166 9.97 -8.12 -11.25
CA LEU A 166 8.60 -8.64 -11.46
C LEU A 166 8.39 -10.00 -10.79
N ARG A 167 9.41 -10.88 -10.76
CA ARG A 167 9.35 -12.16 -10.03
C ARG A 167 9.23 -11.92 -8.53
N VAL A 168 10.00 -10.97 -7.98
CA VAL A 168 9.88 -10.58 -6.56
C VAL A 168 8.48 -10.04 -6.26
N ILE A 169 7.94 -9.14 -7.10
CA ILE A 169 6.58 -8.61 -6.93
C ILE A 169 5.54 -9.74 -6.96
N LYS A 170 5.69 -10.70 -7.88
CA LYS A 170 4.81 -11.86 -7.94
C LYS A 170 4.87 -12.67 -6.65
N ARG A 171 6.08 -12.96 -6.15
CA ARG A 171 6.30 -13.71 -4.90
C ARG A 171 5.67 -12.98 -3.69
N LEU A 172 5.79 -11.64 -3.61
CA LEU A 172 5.14 -10.84 -2.58
C LEU A 172 3.62 -10.97 -2.65
N LYS A 173 3.04 -10.87 -3.85
CA LYS A 173 1.60 -11.02 -4.08
C LYS A 173 1.06 -12.38 -3.67
N GLU A 174 1.85 -13.45 -3.81
CA GLU A 174 1.47 -14.83 -3.48
C GLU A 174 1.64 -15.14 -1.98
N ASN A 175 2.42 -14.34 -1.24
CA ASN A 175 2.81 -14.63 0.15
C ASN A 175 2.43 -13.53 1.15
N THR A 176 1.64 -12.54 0.74
CA THR A 176 1.17 -11.47 1.64
C THR A 176 -0.33 -11.27 1.49
N GLU A 177 -0.98 -10.77 2.53
CA GLU A 177 -2.43 -10.52 2.54
C GLU A 177 -2.83 -9.21 1.86
N ILE A 178 -1.88 -8.28 1.67
CA ILE A 178 -2.15 -7.00 1.01
C ILE A 178 -2.45 -7.19 -0.48
N THR A 179 -3.41 -6.46 -1.01
CA THR A 179 -3.70 -6.48 -2.44
C THR A 179 -2.57 -5.81 -3.23
N ILE A 180 -1.85 -6.59 -4.05
CA ILE A 180 -0.75 -6.08 -4.88
C ILE A 180 -1.14 -6.05 -6.36
N LYS A 181 -0.97 -4.89 -7.00
CA LYS A 181 -1.01 -4.71 -8.45
C LYS A 181 0.40 -4.49 -8.97
N SER A 182 0.87 -5.35 -9.86
CA SER A 182 2.17 -5.19 -10.51
C SER A 182 2.06 -4.34 -11.77
N THR A 183 3.04 -3.47 -12.00
CA THR A 183 3.14 -2.67 -13.23
C THR A 183 4.57 -2.74 -13.77
N PHE A 184 4.70 -3.14 -15.02
CA PHE A 184 5.97 -3.09 -15.73
C PHE A 184 6.29 -1.65 -16.17
N LEU A 185 7.45 -1.15 -15.78
CA LEU A 185 7.93 0.19 -16.12
C LEU A 185 9.35 0.15 -16.71
N GLY A 186 9.60 -0.71 -17.70
CA GLY A 186 10.91 -0.97 -18.27
C GLY A 186 11.61 0.23 -18.93
N ALA A 187 10.86 1.28 -19.31
CA ALA A 187 11.39 2.51 -19.87
C ALA A 187 11.44 3.68 -18.85
N HIS A 188 11.64 3.36 -17.57
CA HIS A 188 11.67 4.36 -16.50
C HIS A 188 12.84 5.37 -16.63
N SER A 189 13.96 4.92 -17.18
CA SER A 189 15.12 5.77 -17.51
C SER A 189 15.90 5.14 -18.67
N ILE A 190 16.69 5.95 -19.35
CA ILE A 190 17.59 5.47 -20.40
C ILE A 190 18.84 4.87 -19.71
N PRO A 191 19.13 3.56 -19.92
CA PRO A 191 20.34 2.93 -19.42
C PRO A 191 21.62 3.60 -19.96
N ALA A 192 22.73 3.41 -19.24
CA ALA A 192 23.99 4.08 -19.62
C ALA A 192 24.47 3.66 -21.02
N GLU A 193 24.31 2.39 -21.38
CA GLU A 193 24.69 1.81 -22.68
C GLU A 193 23.89 2.32 -23.88
N TYR A 194 22.74 2.96 -23.66
CA TYR A 194 21.90 3.58 -24.70
C TYR A 194 21.98 5.11 -24.74
N ARG A 195 22.87 5.69 -23.94
CA ARG A 195 23.18 7.12 -24.02
C ARG A 195 24.27 7.32 -25.04
N GLY A 196 23.87 7.75 -26.25
CA GLY A 196 24.81 8.11 -27.32
C GLY A 196 25.65 9.34 -26.98
#